data_aed94942cc0b8ae58dbc1c8adaf102db
#
_entry.id   aed94942cc0b8ae58dbc1c8adaf102db
#
_cell.length_a   1.000
_cell.length_b   1.000
_cell.length_c   1.000
_cell.angle_alpha   90.00
_cell.angle_beta   90.00
_cell.angle_gamma   90.00
#
_symmetry.space_group_name_H-M   'P 1'
#
loop_
_entity.id
_entity.type
_entity.pdbx_description
1 polymer ?
#
loop_
_entity_poly.entity_id
_entity_poly.type
_entity_poly.pdbx_seq_one_letter_code
_entity_poly.pdbx_strand_id
1 'polypeptide(L)'
;MRIMGLDFGSKTVGVAISDPLLITAQGIEIIRRKEENKLRQTLARIEELILEYEVEEIVLGYPKHMNDSEGNRVALTKEFAEKLMRRTALPITFWDERLTTVAADRTMIEAGIRREDRKEHVDRIAAVLILQGYLCLLYTSPSPRDLSTS
;
A
#
# COMPACT_ATOMS: atom_id res chain seq x y z
N MET A 1 4.97 17.20 -3.65
CA MET A 1 4.09 16.30 -2.89
C MET A 1 4.18 14.88 -3.43
N ARG A 2 4.29 13.88 -2.56
CA ARG A 2 4.27 12.48 -2.96
C ARG A 2 3.32 11.69 -2.09
N ILE A 3 2.79 10.61 -2.61
CA ILE A 3 1.90 9.70 -1.88
C ILE A 3 2.60 8.35 -1.77
N MET A 4 2.51 7.73 -0.60
CA MET A 4 3.10 6.42 -0.33
C MET A 4 2.01 5.35 -0.34
N GLY A 5 2.25 4.26 -1.06
CA GLY A 5 1.39 3.09 -1.03
C GLY A 5 2.03 1.99 -0.20
N LEU A 6 1.26 1.36 0.66
CA LEU A 6 1.73 0.30 1.53
C LEU A 6 0.89 -0.96 1.40
N ASP A 7 1.55 -2.10 1.31
CA ASP A 7 0.92 -3.41 1.36
C ASP A 7 1.41 -4.13 2.61
N PHE A 8 0.56 -4.17 3.64
CA PHE A 8 0.92 -4.72 4.94
C PHE A 8 0.73 -6.23 4.97
N GLY A 9 1.83 -6.98 5.00
CA GLY A 9 1.83 -8.42 5.11
C GLY A 9 2.15 -8.92 6.50
N SER A 10 2.15 -10.25 6.69
CA SER A 10 2.44 -10.86 7.99
C SER A 10 3.87 -10.60 8.47
N LYS A 11 4.82 -10.60 7.56
CA LYS A 11 6.24 -10.33 7.89
C LYS A 11 6.87 -9.31 6.96
N THR A 12 6.11 -8.74 6.06
CA THR A 12 6.62 -7.78 5.08
C THR A 12 5.69 -6.60 4.94
N VAL A 13 6.25 -5.46 4.53
CA VAL A 13 5.47 -4.31 4.08
C VAL A 13 6.06 -3.88 2.74
N GLY A 14 5.28 -4.01 1.68
CA GLY A 14 5.67 -3.49 0.37
C GLY A 14 5.46 -1.98 0.36
N VAL A 15 6.44 -1.25 -0.17
CA VAL A 15 6.40 0.21 -0.20
C VAL A 15 6.52 0.70 -1.65
N ALA A 16 5.58 1.55 -2.04
CA ALA A 16 5.62 2.25 -3.31
C ALA A 16 5.47 3.75 -3.06
N ILE A 17 6.05 4.56 -3.92
CA ILE A 17 5.98 6.01 -3.79
C ILE A 17 5.66 6.61 -5.15
N SER A 18 4.80 7.61 -5.18
CA SER A 18 4.43 8.29 -6.41
C SER A 18 5.50 9.29 -6.83
N ASP A 19 5.46 9.67 -8.11
CA ASP A 19 6.24 10.81 -8.58
C ASP A 19 5.61 12.12 -8.05
N PRO A 20 6.32 13.23 -8.12
CA PRO A 20 5.80 14.51 -7.63
C PRO A 20 4.52 14.97 -8.35
N LEU A 21 4.32 14.52 -9.58
CA LEU A 21 3.13 14.89 -10.38
C LEU A 21 1.94 13.98 -10.11
N LEU A 22 2.11 12.96 -9.26
CA LEU A 22 1.06 12.00 -8.89
C LEU A 22 0.51 11.22 -10.09
N ILE A 23 1.37 10.92 -11.07
CA ILE A 23 0.98 10.18 -12.27
C ILE A 23 1.33 8.70 -12.16
N THR A 24 2.54 8.39 -11.69
CA THR A 24 3.03 7.02 -11.65
C THR A 24 3.45 6.60 -10.24
N ALA A 25 3.36 5.29 -9.98
CA ALA A 25 3.81 4.69 -8.74
C ALA A 25 5.05 3.84 -9.01
N GLN A 26 6.04 3.92 -8.12
CA GLN A 26 7.27 3.14 -8.23
C GLN A 26 7.46 2.32 -6.96
N GLY A 27 7.81 1.04 -7.13
CA GLY A 27 8.16 0.19 -6.00
C GLY A 27 9.51 0.60 -5.44
N ILE A 28 9.58 0.86 -4.15
CA ILE A 28 10.80 1.34 -3.50
C ILE A 28 11.50 0.21 -2.76
N GLU A 29 10.79 -0.47 -1.87
CA GLU A 29 11.40 -1.59 -1.15
C GLU A 29 10.34 -2.47 -0.49
N ILE A 30 10.79 -3.63 -0.01
CA ILE A 30 9.99 -4.49 0.85
C ILE A 30 10.68 -4.48 2.21
N ILE A 31 9.97 -4.00 3.22
CA ILE A 31 10.49 -3.98 4.59
C ILE A 31 10.14 -5.31 5.23
N ARG A 32 11.15 -6.04 5.70
CA ARG A 32 10.97 -7.37 6.29
C ARG A 32 11.14 -7.31 7.81
N ARG A 33 10.38 -8.14 8.51
CA ARG A 33 10.50 -8.28 9.96
C ARG A 33 10.44 -9.76 10.35
N LYS A 34 11.10 -10.10 11.44
CA LYS A 34 11.19 -11.49 11.89
C LYS A 34 9.90 -12.01 12.49
N GLU A 35 9.17 -11.17 13.20
CA GLU A 35 7.92 -11.53 13.85
C GLU A 35 6.82 -10.53 13.47
N GLU A 36 5.62 -11.06 13.31
CA GLU A 36 4.48 -10.27 12.84
C GLU A 36 4.16 -9.07 13.74
N ASN A 37 4.30 -9.24 15.05
CA ASN A 37 3.94 -8.19 16.00
C ASN A 37 5.06 -7.19 16.28
N LYS A 38 6.26 -7.40 15.73
CA LYS A 38 7.39 -6.50 15.97
C LYS A 38 7.44 -5.41 14.91
N LEU A 39 6.64 -4.38 15.10
CA LEU A 39 6.46 -3.32 14.13
C LEU A 39 7.36 -2.10 14.32
N ARG A 40 8.07 -2.01 15.44
CA ARG A 40 8.84 -0.81 15.76
C ARG A 40 9.85 -0.42 14.68
N GLN A 41 10.66 -1.35 14.22
CA GLN A 41 11.66 -1.08 13.19
C GLN A 41 11.00 -0.82 11.83
N THR A 42 9.91 -1.53 11.54
CA THR A 42 9.15 -1.33 10.33
C THR A 42 8.60 0.10 10.26
N LEU A 43 8.01 0.56 11.35
CA LEU A 43 7.47 1.91 11.43
C LEU A 43 8.58 2.97 11.33
N ALA A 44 9.72 2.71 11.96
CA ALA A 44 10.85 3.62 11.88
C ALA A 44 11.37 3.75 10.44
N ARG A 45 11.43 2.63 9.72
CA ARG A 45 11.86 2.66 8.32
C ARG A 45 10.87 3.43 7.44
N ILE A 46 9.59 3.24 7.68
CA ILE A 46 8.56 4.00 6.94
C ILE A 46 8.71 5.50 7.20
N GLU A 47 8.98 5.89 8.44
CA GLU A 47 9.21 7.31 8.75
C GLU A 47 10.41 7.87 8.02
N GLU A 48 11.50 7.10 7.92
CA GLU A 48 12.69 7.51 7.18
C GLU A 48 12.34 7.74 5.71
N LEU A 49 11.57 6.84 5.10
CA LEU A 49 11.16 6.99 3.71
C LEU A 49 10.23 8.18 3.50
N ILE A 50 9.36 8.44 4.45
CA ILE A 50 8.47 9.61 4.39
C ILE A 50 9.28 10.90 4.35
N LEU A 51 10.32 10.99 5.19
CA LEU A 51 11.18 12.17 5.21
C LEU A 51 12.03 12.27 3.94
N GLU A 52 12.57 11.14 3.48
CA GLU A 52 13.42 11.10 2.31
C GLU A 52 12.70 11.54 1.03
N TYR A 53 11.45 11.07 0.87
CA TYR A 53 10.68 11.35 -0.34
C TYR A 53 9.65 12.47 -0.16
N GLU A 54 9.60 13.09 1.00
CA GLU A 54 8.65 14.15 1.32
C GLU A 54 7.19 13.72 1.09
N VAL A 55 6.84 12.59 1.67
CA VAL A 55 5.49 12.01 1.55
C VAL A 55 4.50 12.80 2.39
N GLU A 56 3.34 13.09 1.84
CA GLU A 56 2.28 13.85 2.53
C GLU A 56 1.00 13.06 2.77
N GLU A 57 0.86 11.89 2.13
CA GLU A 57 -0.34 11.06 2.27
C GLU A 57 0.03 9.59 2.13
N ILE A 58 -0.70 8.72 2.80
CA ILE A 58 -0.47 7.28 2.76
C ILE A 58 -1.73 6.57 2.27
N VAL A 59 -1.55 5.62 1.33
CA VAL A 59 -2.61 4.72 0.89
C VAL A 59 -2.23 3.33 1.37
N LEU A 60 -3.07 2.72 2.18
CA LEU A 60 -2.82 1.42 2.79
C LEU A 60 -3.78 0.39 2.24
N GLY A 61 -3.24 -0.71 1.72
CA GLY A 61 -4.06 -1.83 1.28
C GLY A 61 -4.86 -2.38 2.44
N TYR A 62 -6.16 -2.62 2.20
CA TYR A 62 -7.08 -3.06 3.22
C TYR A 62 -7.74 -4.37 2.80
N PRO A 63 -7.56 -5.46 3.55
CA PRO A 63 -8.17 -6.73 3.19
C PRO A 63 -9.66 -6.73 3.52
N LYS A 64 -10.50 -6.66 2.49
CA LYS A 64 -11.95 -6.76 2.66
C LYS A 64 -12.39 -8.17 2.30
N HIS A 65 -12.24 -9.08 3.25
CA HIS A 65 -12.56 -10.46 3.02
C HIS A 65 -13.81 -10.90 3.76
N MET A 66 -14.40 -11.96 3.29
CA MET A 66 -15.63 -12.48 3.85
C MET A 66 -15.42 -13.71 4.72
N ASN A 67 -14.17 -14.16 4.87
CA ASN A 67 -13.80 -15.29 5.69
C ASN A 67 -13.49 -14.89 7.12
N ASP A 68 -13.85 -15.74 8.07
CA ASP A 68 -13.53 -15.50 9.48
C ASP A 68 -12.03 -15.45 9.74
N SER A 69 -11.25 -16.25 9.01
CA SER A 69 -9.79 -16.27 9.15
C SER A 69 -9.16 -14.94 8.76
N GLU A 70 -9.85 -14.13 7.98
CA GLU A 70 -9.33 -12.87 7.49
C GLU A 70 -9.78 -11.68 8.34
N GLY A 71 -10.72 -11.90 9.26
CA GLY A 71 -11.09 -10.89 10.25
C GLY A 71 -9.90 -10.48 11.10
N ASN A 72 -9.01 -11.42 11.42
CA ASN A 72 -7.78 -11.13 12.15
C ASN A 72 -6.86 -10.23 11.33
N ARG A 73 -6.81 -10.46 10.04
CA ARG A 73 -6.00 -9.65 9.13
C ARG A 73 -6.48 -8.20 9.08
N VAL A 74 -7.79 -8.00 9.06
CA VAL A 74 -8.39 -6.67 9.11
C VAL A 74 -8.01 -5.95 10.40
N ALA A 75 -8.12 -6.66 11.54
CA ALA A 75 -7.79 -6.09 12.84
C ALA A 75 -6.32 -5.67 12.92
N LEU A 76 -5.42 -6.51 12.42
CA LEU A 76 -3.98 -6.22 12.41
C LEU A 76 -3.65 -5.04 11.51
N THR A 77 -4.33 -4.93 10.38
CA THR A 77 -4.13 -3.82 9.45
C THR A 77 -4.59 -2.50 10.07
N LYS A 78 -5.73 -2.50 10.76
CA LYS A 78 -6.22 -1.32 11.46
C LYS A 78 -5.28 -0.88 12.58
N GLU A 79 -4.75 -1.85 13.33
CA GLU A 79 -3.80 -1.57 14.40
C GLU A 79 -2.51 -0.96 13.83
N PHE A 80 -2.03 -1.50 12.72
CA PHE A 80 -0.87 -0.95 12.02
C PHE A 80 -1.13 0.49 11.58
N ALA A 81 -2.30 0.75 11.01
CA ALA A 81 -2.68 2.10 10.58
C ALA A 81 -2.71 3.09 11.74
N GLU A 82 -3.25 2.68 12.89
CA GLU A 82 -3.28 3.54 14.08
C GLU A 82 -1.87 3.89 14.56
N LYS A 83 -0.99 2.90 14.64
CA LYS A 83 0.38 3.12 15.05
C LYS A 83 1.12 4.03 14.09
N LEU A 84 0.89 3.84 12.80
CA LEU A 84 1.50 4.64 11.75
C LEU A 84 1.00 6.09 11.82
N MET A 85 -0.29 6.28 12.01
CA MET A 85 -0.88 7.62 12.12
C MET A 85 -0.33 8.38 13.33
N ARG A 86 -0.15 7.70 14.46
CA ARG A 86 0.40 8.33 15.66
C ARG A 86 1.83 8.81 15.45
N ARG A 87 2.62 8.08 14.66
CA ARG A 87 4.01 8.42 14.41
C ARG A 87 4.20 9.49 13.34
N THR A 88 3.35 9.47 12.31
CA THR A 88 3.55 10.32 11.13
C THR A 88 2.61 11.50 11.07
N ALA A 89 1.45 11.40 11.71
CA ALA A 89 0.38 12.40 11.65
C ALA A 89 -0.10 12.66 10.21
N LEU A 90 0.15 11.72 9.29
CA LEU A 90 -0.30 11.84 7.91
C LEU A 90 -1.66 11.15 7.71
N PRO A 91 -2.47 11.66 6.78
CA PRO A 91 -3.74 10.99 6.48
C PRO A 91 -3.50 9.64 5.82
N ILE A 92 -4.30 8.64 6.21
CA ILE A 92 -4.22 7.29 5.67
C ILE A 92 -5.54 6.95 5.02
N THR A 93 -5.49 6.57 3.74
CA THR A 93 -6.65 6.12 2.98
C THR A 93 -6.53 4.61 2.80
N PHE A 94 -7.62 3.88 3.08
CA PHE A 94 -7.65 2.44 2.87
C PHE A 94 -8.06 2.11 1.44
N TRP A 95 -7.43 1.11 0.86
CA TRP A 95 -7.69 0.65 -0.49
C TRP A 95 -8.02 -0.84 -0.50
N ASP A 96 -9.06 -1.24 -1.23
CA ASP A 96 -9.49 -2.63 -1.30
C ASP A 96 -8.44 -3.50 -2.01
N GLU A 97 -7.74 -4.32 -1.25
CA GLU A 97 -6.66 -5.18 -1.71
C GLU A 97 -7.10 -6.28 -2.68
N ARG A 98 -8.36 -6.70 -2.63
CA ARG A 98 -8.85 -7.80 -3.47
C ARG A 98 -8.65 -7.52 -4.96
N LEU A 99 -8.90 -6.31 -5.38
CA LEU A 99 -8.75 -5.92 -6.78
C LEU A 99 -7.29 -5.89 -7.19
N THR A 100 -6.43 -5.44 -6.29
CA THR A 100 -5.01 -5.30 -6.54
C THR A 100 -4.32 -6.64 -6.73
N THR A 101 -4.63 -7.62 -5.89
CA THR A 101 -4.00 -8.94 -5.94
C THR A 101 -4.31 -9.66 -7.25
N VAL A 102 -5.54 -9.59 -7.71
CA VAL A 102 -5.94 -10.21 -8.99
C VAL A 102 -5.17 -9.58 -10.14
N ALA A 103 -5.06 -8.26 -10.15
CA ALA A 103 -4.33 -7.55 -11.20
C ALA A 103 -2.84 -7.90 -11.17
N ALA A 104 -2.25 -8.01 -9.99
CA ALA A 104 -0.84 -8.36 -9.84
C ALA A 104 -0.57 -9.77 -10.38
N ASP A 105 -1.42 -10.74 -10.06
CA ASP A 105 -1.28 -12.11 -10.55
C ASP A 105 -1.33 -12.17 -12.07
N ARG A 106 -2.28 -11.47 -12.67
CA ARG A 106 -2.39 -11.44 -14.13
C ARG A 106 -1.15 -10.83 -14.78
N THR A 107 -0.66 -9.74 -14.23
CA THR A 107 0.53 -9.06 -14.75
C THR A 107 1.74 -9.99 -14.71
N MET A 108 1.90 -10.74 -13.64
CA MET A 108 3.04 -11.66 -13.50
C MET A 108 2.93 -12.88 -14.40
N ILE A 109 1.73 -13.40 -14.59
CA ILE A 109 1.50 -14.51 -15.51
C ILE A 109 1.85 -14.08 -16.93
N GLU A 110 1.42 -12.90 -17.34
CA GLU A 110 1.74 -12.34 -18.66
C GLU A 110 3.24 -12.11 -18.84
N ALA A 111 3.93 -11.75 -17.76
CA ALA A 111 5.37 -11.55 -17.79
C ALA A 111 6.16 -12.85 -17.73
N GLY A 112 5.50 -14.00 -17.55
CA GLY A 112 6.16 -15.31 -17.51
C GLY A 112 6.92 -15.58 -16.22
N ILE A 113 6.58 -14.95 -15.14
CA ILE A 113 7.26 -15.14 -13.86
C ILE A 113 6.85 -16.48 -13.24
N ARG A 114 7.83 -17.23 -12.73
CA ARG A 114 7.60 -18.53 -12.11
C ARG A 114 6.72 -18.41 -10.87
N ARG A 115 5.93 -19.45 -10.63
CA ARG A 115 5.01 -19.48 -9.49
C ARG A 115 5.72 -19.28 -8.14
N GLU A 116 6.93 -19.82 -8.01
CA GLU A 116 7.72 -19.72 -6.78
C GLU A 116 8.18 -18.30 -6.50
N ASP A 117 8.48 -17.55 -7.57
CA ASP A 117 8.94 -16.18 -7.46
C ASP A 117 7.82 -15.19 -7.35
N ARG A 118 6.59 -15.60 -7.71
CA ARG A 118 5.44 -14.69 -7.72
C ARG A 118 5.08 -14.12 -6.36
N LYS A 119 5.29 -14.89 -5.30
CA LYS A 119 4.92 -14.42 -3.97
C LYS A 119 5.73 -13.19 -3.56
N GLU A 120 7.04 -13.22 -3.80
CA GLU A 120 7.90 -12.08 -3.49
C GLU A 120 7.57 -10.88 -4.38
N HIS A 121 7.36 -11.13 -5.66
CA HIS A 121 6.98 -10.08 -6.60
C HIS A 121 5.58 -9.53 -6.33
N VAL A 122 4.65 -10.37 -5.83
CA VAL A 122 3.31 -9.93 -5.47
C VAL A 122 3.37 -8.83 -4.41
N ASP A 123 4.18 -9.03 -3.36
CA ASP A 123 4.28 -8.05 -2.28
C ASP A 123 4.78 -6.70 -2.80
N ARG A 124 5.74 -6.72 -3.72
CA ARG A 124 6.27 -5.50 -4.31
C ARG A 124 5.29 -4.85 -5.29
N ILE A 125 4.74 -5.66 -6.19
CA ILE A 125 3.82 -5.19 -7.20
C ILE A 125 2.48 -4.76 -6.59
N ALA A 126 2.04 -5.45 -5.54
CA ALA A 126 0.80 -5.10 -4.85
C ALA A 126 0.84 -3.67 -4.33
N ALA A 127 1.94 -3.24 -3.72
CA ALA A 127 2.08 -1.87 -3.24
C ALA A 127 2.01 -0.87 -4.39
N VAL A 128 2.66 -1.18 -5.51
CA VAL A 128 2.62 -0.33 -6.71
C VAL A 128 1.20 -0.23 -7.25
N LEU A 129 0.49 -1.35 -7.33
CA LEU A 129 -0.87 -1.36 -7.88
C LEU A 129 -1.88 -0.70 -6.95
N ILE A 130 -1.70 -0.84 -5.63
CA ILE A 130 -2.51 -0.12 -4.65
C ILE A 130 -2.38 1.38 -4.89
N LEU A 131 -1.17 1.86 -4.97
CA LEU A 131 -0.92 3.29 -5.17
C LEU A 131 -1.35 3.74 -6.56
N GLN A 132 -1.02 2.98 -7.60
CA GLN A 132 -1.38 3.33 -8.96
C GLN A 132 -2.91 3.38 -9.15
N GLY A 133 -3.63 2.45 -8.53
CA GLY A 133 -5.08 2.46 -8.55
C GLY A 133 -5.64 3.72 -7.91
N TYR A 134 -5.07 4.12 -6.78
CA TYR A 134 -5.48 5.34 -6.10
C TYR A 134 -5.19 6.59 -6.95
N LEU A 135 -4.02 6.65 -7.56
CA LEU A 135 -3.65 7.78 -8.43
C LEU A 135 -4.58 7.89 -9.64
N CYS A 136 -4.93 6.75 -10.24
CA CYS A 136 -5.87 6.73 -11.35
C CYS A 136 -7.24 7.24 -10.92
N LEU A 137 -7.68 6.89 -9.72
CA LEU A 137 -8.96 7.36 -9.20
C LEU A 137 -8.96 8.89 -9.03
N LEU A 138 -7.85 9.46 -8.60
CA LEU A 138 -7.72 10.91 -8.46
C LEU A 138 -7.86 11.63 -9.81
N TYR A 139 -7.42 11.01 -10.89
CA TYR A 139 -7.46 11.62 -12.21
C TYR A 139 -8.76 11.36 -12.96
N THR A 140 -9.37 10.19 -12.77
CA THR A 140 -10.50 9.76 -13.62
C THR A 140 -11.85 9.96 -12.96
N SER A 141 -11.91 10.01 -11.63
CA SER A 141 -13.16 10.25 -10.91
C SER A 141 -13.24 11.70 -10.50
N PRO A 142 -14.44 12.34 -10.61
CA PRO A 142 -14.60 13.68 -10.03
C PRO A 142 -14.34 13.60 -8.55
N SER A 143 -13.45 14.46 -8.06
CA SER A 143 -13.21 14.52 -6.63
C SER A 143 -14.43 15.16 -5.94
N PRO A 144 -14.61 14.95 -4.64
CA PRO A 144 -15.67 15.65 -3.92
C PRO A 144 -15.60 17.16 -4.09
N ARG A 145 -14.40 17.70 -4.24
CA ARG A 145 -14.19 19.11 -4.50
C ARG A 145 -14.80 19.53 -5.83
N ASP A 146 -14.55 18.75 -6.87
CA ASP A 146 -15.11 19.03 -8.20
C ASP A 146 -16.62 18.94 -8.19
N LEU A 147 -17.16 17.95 -7.49
CA LEU A 147 -18.60 17.81 -7.35
C LEU A 147 -19.22 18.96 -6.58
N SER A 148 -18.53 19.50 -5.61
CA SER A 148 -19.05 20.60 -4.81
C SER A 148 -19.02 21.94 -5.57
N THR A 149 -18.18 22.06 -6.57
CA THR A 149 -18.07 23.27 -7.38
C THR A 149 -18.93 23.24 -8.64
N SER A 150 -19.46 22.10 -8.95
CA SER A 150 -20.26 21.93 -10.17
C SER A 150 -21.76 22.13 -9.98
#